data_6721605956d0a0008b4838a658bc837f
#
_entry.id   6721605956d0a0008b4838a658bc837f
#
_cell.length_a   1.000
_cell.length_b   1.000
_cell.length_c   1.000
_cell.angle_alpha   90.00
_cell.angle_beta   90.00
_cell.angle_gamma   90.00
#
_symmetry.space_group_name_H-M   'P 1'
#
loop_
_entity.id
_entity.type
_entity.pdbx_description
1 polymer ?
#
loop_
_entity_poly.entity_id
_entity_poly.type
_entity_poly.pdbx_seq_one_letter_code
_entity_poly.pdbx_strand_id
1 'polypeptide(L)'
;SKVVNEVTARSFHQRSGIDIYGLRINNVIEPHEYTENFPAYFADPKLRLRNIFSYIDARDLGQMVQKCLETNGLGYEVFNVSNDDHSVHCTSQELIETYYHGVPIKGDDIPQSFYTNAKAKRLLGYQPAHSWRDYVSS
;
A
#
# COMPACT_ATOMS: atom_id res chain seq x y z
N SER A 1 -12.62 12.21 7.83
CA SER A 1 -13.55 11.08 7.65
C SER A 1 -12.91 9.72 7.84
N LYS A 2 -11.72 9.45 7.26
CA LYS A 2 -11.03 8.15 7.44
C LYS A 2 -10.66 7.88 8.90
N VAL A 3 -10.17 8.89 9.61
CA VAL A 3 -9.84 8.80 11.05
C VAL A 3 -11.11 8.50 11.86
N VAL A 4 -12.21 9.17 11.55
CA VAL A 4 -13.50 8.94 12.21
C VAL A 4 -13.97 7.51 12.00
N ASN A 5 -13.82 6.96 10.81
CA ASN A 5 -14.18 5.57 10.51
C ASN A 5 -13.35 4.57 11.35
N GLU A 6 -12.04 4.80 11.51
CA GLU A 6 -11.19 3.96 12.34
C GLU A 6 -11.57 4.03 13.82
N VAL A 7 -11.86 5.24 14.35
CA VAL A 7 -12.32 5.41 15.73
C VAL A 7 -13.65 4.72 15.96
N THR A 8 -14.59 4.85 15.02
CA THR A 8 -15.90 4.18 15.09
C THR A 8 -15.75 2.66 15.09
N ALA A 9 -14.92 2.12 14.19
CA ALA A 9 -14.65 0.68 14.11
C ALA A 9 -14.04 0.14 15.40
N ARG A 10 -13.07 0.84 15.97
CA ARG A 10 -12.47 0.48 17.25
C ARG A 10 -13.51 0.44 18.37
N SER A 11 -14.35 1.47 18.45
CA SER A 11 -15.41 1.54 19.46
C SER A 11 -16.42 0.41 19.32
N PHE A 12 -16.73 0.05 18.08
CA PHE A 12 -17.63 -1.08 17.79
C PHE A 12 -17.02 -2.42 18.24
N HIS A 13 -15.73 -2.64 17.95
CA HIS A 13 -15.02 -3.81 18.42
C HIS A 13 -15.01 -3.89 19.95
N GLN A 14 -14.71 -2.78 20.64
CA GLN A 14 -14.67 -2.73 22.11
C GLN A 14 -15.99 -3.11 22.75
N ARG A 15 -17.12 -2.76 22.12
CA ARG A 15 -18.46 -3.07 22.63
C ARG A 15 -18.95 -4.47 22.27
N SER A 16 -18.63 -4.96 21.09
CA SER A 16 -19.18 -6.21 20.55
C SER A 16 -18.23 -7.40 20.68
N GLY A 17 -16.92 -7.18 20.77
CA GLY A 17 -15.91 -8.23 20.77
C GLY A 17 -15.67 -8.89 19.41
N ILE A 18 -16.36 -8.44 18.35
CA ILE A 18 -16.14 -8.97 17.00
C ILE A 18 -14.86 -8.46 16.39
N ASP A 19 -14.22 -9.26 15.56
CA ASP A 19 -13.04 -8.83 14.81
C ASP A 19 -13.41 -7.79 13.76
N ILE A 20 -12.67 -6.68 13.72
CA ILE A 20 -12.85 -5.62 12.74
C ILE A 20 -11.49 -5.22 12.20
N TYR A 21 -11.29 -5.41 10.90
CA TYR A 21 -10.04 -5.06 10.23
C TYR A 21 -10.24 -3.86 9.30
N GLY A 22 -9.52 -2.77 9.58
CA GLY A 22 -9.50 -1.59 8.75
C GLY A 22 -8.41 -1.70 7.67
N LEU A 23 -8.74 -1.32 6.44
CA LEU A 23 -7.79 -1.32 5.33
C LEU A 23 -7.51 0.10 4.88
N ARG A 24 -6.25 0.52 4.98
CA ARG A 24 -5.74 1.76 4.41
C ARG A 24 -5.26 1.47 3.00
N ILE A 25 -6.17 1.61 2.05
CA ILE A 25 -5.96 1.21 0.66
C ILE A 25 -5.26 2.33 -0.10
N ASN A 26 -4.13 2.02 -0.72
CA ASN A 26 -3.44 2.91 -1.62
C ASN A 26 -4.15 2.98 -2.98
N ASN A 27 -3.62 3.76 -3.91
CA ASN A 27 -4.23 3.91 -5.23
C ASN A 27 -4.37 2.54 -5.92
N VAL A 28 -5.60 2.14 -6.17
CA VAL A 28 -5.91 0.85 -6.80
C VAL A 28 -5.70 0.96 -8.30
N ILE A 29 -4.97 -0.01 -8.85
CA ILE A 29 -4.62 -0.08 -10.28
C ILE A 29 -5.21 -1.36 -10.86
N GLU A 30 -5.95 -1.23 -11.95
CA GLU A 30 -6.41 -2.37 -12.74
C GLU A 30 -5.37 -2.76 -13.81
N PRO A 31 -5.35 -4.01 -14.27
CA PRO A 31 -4.31 -4.49 -15.20
C PRO A 31 -4.12 -3.65 -16.46
N HIS A 32 -5.20 -3.13 -17.06
CA HIS A 32 -5.13 -2.29 -18.26
C HIS A 32 -4.46 -0.94 -18.01
N GLU A 33 -4.52 -0.43 -16.79
CA GLU A 33 -3.96 0.88 -16.43
C GLU A 33 -2.43 0.89 -16.44
N TYR A 34 -1.78 -0.27 -16.31
CA TYR A 34 -0.32 -0.32 -16.36
C TYR A 34 0.24 0.17 -17.69
N THR A 35 -0.31 -0.31 -18.79
CA THR A 35 0.13 0.12 -20.13
C THR A 35 -0.38 1.49 -20.52
N GLU A 36 -1.55 1.88 -20.03
CA GLU A 36 -2.17 3.18 -20.35
C GLU A 36 -1.55 4.35 -19.57
N ASN A 37 -1.26 4.17 -18.28
CA ASN A 37 -0.96 5.28 -17.38
C ASN A 37 0.52 5.32 -16.93
N PHE A 38 1.17 4.18 -16.73
CA PHE A 38 2.51 4.13 -16.13
C PHE A 38 3.59 4.78 -16.98
N PRO A 39 3.56 4.73 -18.33
CA PRO A 39 4.52 5.47 -19.12
C PRO A 39 4.55 6.98 -18.81
N ALA A 40 3.40 7.58 -18.54
CA ALA A 40 3.31 8.98 -18.13
C ALA A 40 3.91 9.20 -16.74
N TYR A 41 3.76 8.26 -15.80
CA TYR A 41 4.35 8.33 -14.47
C TYR A 41 5.89 8.23 -14.51
N PHE A 42 6.41 7.46 -15.45
CA PHE A 42 7.86 7.37 -15.66
C PHE A 42 8.44 8.63 -16.27
N ALA A 43 7.70 9.26 -17.20
CA ALA A 43 8.11 10.53 -17.81
C ALA A 43 8.05 11.69 -16.81
N ASP A 44 7.06 11.71 -15.92
CA ASP A 44 6.91 12.74 -14.88
C ASP A 44 6.49 12.11 -13.54
N PRO A 45 7.45 11.72 -12.69
CA PRO A 45 7.17 11.13 -11.40
C PRO A 45 6.33 12.01 -10.46
N LYS A 46 6.31 13.34 -10.66
CA LYS A 46 5.48 14.26 -9.85
C LYS A 46 4.01 13.91 -9.88
N LEU A 47 3.53 13.29 -10.94
CA LEU A 47 2.14 12.82 -11.05
C LEU A 47 1.77 11.85 -9.93
N ARG A 48 2.76 11.17 -9.34
CA ARG A 48 2.56 10.20 -8.26
C ARG A 48 2.92 10.70 -6.86
N LEU A 49 3.38 11.94 -6.75
CA LEU A 49 3.77 12.52 -5.46
C LEU A 49 2.62 12.53 -4.45
N ARG A 50 1.42 12.84 -4.90
CA ARG A 50 0.20 12.82 -4.07
C ARG A 50 -0.06 11.45 -3.43
N ASN A 51 0.32 10.38 -4.11
CA ASN A 51 0.15 9.00 -3.64
C ASN A 51 1.39 8.47 -2.93
N ILE A 52 2.39 9.32 -2.69
CA ILE A 52 3.69 8.95 -2.13
C ILE A 52 4.29 7.78 -2.93
N PHE A 53 4.09 7.82 -4.25
CA PHE A 53 4.54 6.81 -5.23
C PHE A 53 4.00 5.39 -4.96
N SER A 54 2.98 5.26 -4.14
CA SER A 54 2.43 3.96 -3.74
C SER A 54 1.21 3.57 -4.56
N TYR A 55 1.01 2.28 -4.71
CA TYR A 55 -0.15 1.70 -5.40
C TYR A 55 -0.44 0.28 -4.89
N ILE A 56 -1.55 -0.26 -5.32
CA ILE A 56 -1.91 -1.67 -5.14
C ILE A 56 -2.64 -2.18 -6.37
N ASP A 57 -2.29 -3.35 -6.86
CA ASP A 57 -3.04 -4.03 -7.93
C ASP A 57 -4.41 -4.48 -7.39
N ALA A 58 -5.45 -4.28 -8.17
CA ALA A 58 -6.82 -4.65 -7.78
C ALA A 58 -6.95 -6.13 -7.38
N ARG A 59 -6.19 -7.01 -8.02
CA ARG A 59 -6.17 -8.45 -7.71
C ARG A 59 -5.52 -8.73 -6.36
N ASP A 60 -4.48 -8.00 -6.02
CA ASP A 60 -3.81 -8.12 -4.71
C ASP A 60 -4.64 -7.49 -3.59
N LEU A 61 -5.42 -6.47 -3.90
CA LEU A 61 -6.44 -5.97 -2.97
C LEU A 61 -7.49 -7.05 -2.69
N GLY A 62 -7.93 -7.79 -3.70
CA GLY A 62 -8.81 -8.95 -3.54
C GLY A 62 -8.20 -10.02 -2.63
N GLN A 63 -6.90 -10.31 -2.81
CA GLN A 63 -6.17 -11.23 -1.92
C GLN A 63 -6.19 -10.71 -0.47
N MET A 64 -5.94 -9.42 -0.26
CA MET A 64 -5.96 -8.82 1.08
C MET A 64 -7.32 -9.02 1.76
N VAL A 65 -8.41 -8.77 1.06
CA VAL A 65 -9.76 -8.98 1.59
C VAL A 65 -9.98 -10.45 1.95
N GLN A 66 -9.57 -11.37 1.08
CA GLN A 66 -9.67 -12.81 1.34
C GLN A 66 -8.86 -13.20 2.59
N LYS A 67 -7.64 -12.72 2.73
CA LYS A 67 -6.80 -12.98 3.90
C LYS A 67 -7.44 -12.46 5.20
N CYS A 68 -8.07 -11.30 5.15
CA CYS A 68 -8.81 -10.77 6.29
C CYS A 68 -10.00 -11.66 6.68
N LEU A 69 -10.75 -12.17 5.70
CA LEU A 69 -11.89 -13.04 5.94
C LEU A 69 -11.48 -14.40 6.50
N GLU A 70 -10.30 -14.90 6.15
CA GLU A 70 -9.76 -16.17 6.61
C GLU A 70 -9.08 -16.08 7.98
N THR A 71 -8.81 -14.88 8.49
CA THR A 71 -8.05 -14.68 9.73
C THR A 71 -8.94 -14.20 10.85
N ASN A 72 -9.03 -14.98 11.91
CA ASN A 72 -9.84 -14.68 13.08
C ASN A 72 -8.98 -14.36 14.31
N GLY A 73 -9.56 -13.65 15.26
CA GLY A 73 -8.98 -13.48 16.58
C GLY A 73 -7.96 -12.36 16.73
N LEU A 74 -7.79 -11.50 15.71
CA LEU A 74 -6.89 -10.35 15.82
C LEU A 74 -7.53 -9.13 16.50
N GLY A 75 -8.86 -9.16 16.72
CA GLY A 75 -9.58 -8.07 17.34
C GLY A 75 -9.72 -6.87 16.41
N TYR A 76 -9.34 -5.69 16.88
CA TYR A 76 -9.29 -4.51 16.04
C TYR A 76 -7.86 -4.29 15.52
N GLU A 77 -7.71 -4.33 14.20
CA GLU A 77 -6.44 -4.10 13.53
C GLU A 77 -6.62 -3.24 12.27
N VAL A 78 -5.60 -2.44 11.95
CA VAL A 78 -5.56 -1.63 10.73
C VAL A 78 -4.33 -2.01 9.93
N PHE A 79 -4.52 -2.25 8.63
CA PHE A 79 -3.47 -2.68 7.71
C PHE A 79 -3.29 -1.69 6.57
N ASN A 80 -2.04 -1.38 6.23
CA ASN A 80 -1.72 -0.73 4.98
C ASN A 80 -1.82 -1.74 3.84
N VAL A 81 -2.54 -1.38 2.79
CA VAL A 81 -2.69 -2.19 1.57
C VAL A 81 -1.90 -1.53 0.46
N SER A 82 -0.67 -1.99 0.27
CA SER A 82 0.24 -1.45 -0.72
C SER A 82 1.07 -2.55 -1.36
N ASN A 83 1.61 -2.24 -2.55
CA ASN A 83 2.56 -3.11 -3.22
C ASN A 83 3.96 -2.98 -2.59
N ASP A 84 4.85 -3.89 -2.97
CA ASP A 84 6.24 -3.91 -2.47
C ASP A 84 7.13 -2.86 -3.15
N ASP A 85 6.72 -2.36 -4.32
CA ASP A 85 7.47 -1.41 -5.12
C ASP A 85 6.72 -0.08 -5.33
N HIS A 86 7.42 0.90 -5.91
CA HIS A 86 6.85 2.19 -6.29
C HIS A 86 6.16 2.13 -7.66
N SER A 87 5.23 3.07 -7.90
CA SER A 87 4.55 3.26 -9.18
C SER A 87 5.39 3.99 -10.24
N VAL A 88 6.67 4.20 -9.97
CA VAL A 88 7.64 4.83 -10.89
C VAL A 88 8.90 3.96 -10.96
N HIS A 89 9.70 4.16 -11.99
CA HIS A 89 10.94 3.40 -12.18
C HIS A 89 12.15 3.97 -11.41
N CYS A 90 12.00 5.15 -10.82
CA CYS A 90 13.04 5.74 -9.97
C CYS A 90 13.27 4.90 -8.72
N THR A 91 14.50 4.88 -8.25
CA THR A 91 14.83 4.24 -6.98
C THR A 91 14.30 5.07 -5.80
N SER A 92 14.12 4.43 -4.65
CA SER A 92 13.74 5.15 -3.43
C SER A 92 14.75 6.22 -3.06
N GLN A 93 16.04 5.97 -3.29
CA GLN A 93 17.11 6.95 -3.07
C GLN A 93 16.89 8.21 -3.91
N GLU A 94 16.65 8.06 -5.20
CA GLU A 94 16.40 9.17 -6.11
C GLU A 94 15.15 9.96 -5.71
N LEU A 95 14.10 9.28 -5.31
CA LEU A 95 12.86 9.92 -4.85
C LEU A 95 13.06 10.71 -3.55
N ILE A 96 13.83 10.16 -2.61
CA ILE A 96 14.16 10.83 -1.35
C ILE A 96 14.98 12.10 -1.63
N GLU A 97 16.01 12.00 -2.44
CA GLU A 97 16.87 13.13 -2.77
C GLU A 97 16.12 14.26 -3.51
N THR A 98 15.17 13.89 -4.36
CA THR A 98 14.43 14.85 -5.18
C THR A 98 13.24 15.48 -4.43
N TYR A 99 12.46 14.69 -3.70
CA TYR A 99 11.17 15.13 -3.16
C TYR A 99 11.10 15.16 -1.63
N TYR A 100 11.96 14.41 -0.95
CA TYR A 100 11.93 14.26 0.50
C TYR A 100 13.27 14.60 1.15
N HIS A 101 14.03 15.49 0.53
CA HIS A 101 15.32 15.95 1.06
C HIS A 101 15.17 16.45 2.50
N GLY A 102 15.99 15.93 3.41
CA GLY A 102 15.98 16.30 4.82
C GLY A 102 14.88 15.63 5.67
N VAL A 103 14.05 14.78 5.07
CA VAL A 103 13.09 13.96 5.83
C VAL A 103 13.82 12.77 6.44
N PRO A 104 13.75 12.58 7.77
CA PRO A 104 14.39 11.44 8.42
C PRO A 104 13.79 10.10 7.93
N ILE A 105 14.65 9.16 7.59
CA ILE A 105 14.26 7.79 7.26
C ILE A 105 14.20 6.99 8.56
N LYS A 106 13.09 6.28 8.75
CA LYS A 106 12.93 5.39 9.89
C LYS A 106 13.55 4.03 9.56
N GLY A 107 14.58 3.65 10.29
CA GLY A 107 15.34 2.41 10.10
C GLY A 107 16.70 2.65 9.45
N ASP A 108 17.46 1.58 9.29
CA ASP A 108 18.84 1.62 8.81
C ASP A 108 18.94 1.50 7.28
N ASP A 109 17.93 0.94 6.64
CA ASP A 109 17.91 0.69 5.21
C ASP A 109 16.93 1.57 4.45
N ILE A 110 17.28 1.91 3.20
CA ILE A 110 16.37 2.63 2.31
C ILE A 110 15.24 1.66 1.89
N PRO A 111 13.96 1.99 2.17
CA PRO A 111 12.86 1.10 1.86
C PRO A 111 12.61 1.00 0.35
N GLN A 112 12.12 -0.14 -0.12
CA GLN A 112 11.68 -0.31 -1.52
C GLN A 112 10.36 0.38 -1.82
N SER A 113 9.57 0.66 -0.79
CA SER A 113 8.33 1.43 -0.86
C SER A 113 8.21 2.29 0.39
N PHE A 114 7.66 3.49 0.26
CA PHE A 114 7.45 4.40 1.39
C PHE A 114 6.26 4.02 2.27
N TYR A 115 5.42 3.12 1.81
CA TYR A 115 4.40 2.48 2.62
C TYR A 115 4.81 1.05 2.94
N THR A 116 4.85 0.72 4.21
CA THR A 116 5.12 -0.66 4.62
C THR A 116 3.83 -1.47 4.67
N ASN A 117 3.87 -2.67 4.11
CA ASN A 117 2.85 -3.70 4.22
C ASN A 117 3.30 -4.86 5.13
N ALA A 118 4.39 -4.66 5.87
CA ALA A 118 5.01 -5.70 6.69
C ALA A 118 4.05 -6.29 7.73
N LYS A 119 3.18 -5.47 8.34
CA LYS A 119 2.17 -5.92 9.30
C LYS A 119 1.17 -6.87 8.66
N ALA A 120 0.69 -6.56 7.46
CA ALA A 120 -0.22 -7.44 6.72
C ALA A 120 0.45 -8.76 6.34
N LYS A 121 1.72 -8.73 5.94
CA LYS A 121 2.49 -9.95 5.66
C LYS A 121 2.62 -10.82 6.90
N ARG A 122 2.97 -10.21 8.03
CA ARG A 122 3.21 -10.94 9.29
C ARG A 122 1.93 -11.53 9.87
N LEU A 123 0.84 -10.76 9.91
CA LEU A 123 -0.39 -11.18 10.60
C LEU A 123 -1.38 -11.91 9.71
N LEU A 124 -1.40 -11.64 8.41
CA LEU A 124 -2.36 -12.18 7.46
C LEU A 124 -1.75 -13.15 6.44
N GLY A 125 -0.42 -13.16 6.30
CA GLY A 125 0.23 -13.89 5.20
C GLY A 125 0.02 -13.23 3.84
N TYR A 126 -0.25 -11.92 3.81
CA TYR A 126 -0.42 -11.15 2.59
C TYR A 126 0.87 -11.14 1.76
N GLN A 127 0.74 -11.37 0.46
CA GLN A 127 1.85 -11.28 -0.50
C GLN A 127 1.35 -10.73 -1.82
N PRO A 128 1.67 -9.47 -2.16
CA PRO A 128 1.32 -8.94 -3.46
C PRO A 128 2.05 -9.72 -4.56
N ALA A 129 1.30 -10.15 -5.57
CA ALA A 129 1.79 -11.01 -6.65
C ALA A 129 1.93 -10.28 -7.98
N HIS A 130 1.48 -9.03 -8.08
CA HIS A 130 1.41 -8.29 -9.33
C HIS A 130 2.19 -6.99 -9.22
N SER A 131 2.84 -6.60 -10.31
CA SER A 131 3.61 -5.36 -10.41
C SER A 131 3.49 -4.79 -11.83
N TRP A 132 3.66 -3.48 -11.96
CA TRP A 132 3.77 -2.83 -13.27
C TRP A 132 4.91 -3.41 -14.10
N ARG A 133 5.91 -4.01 -13.45
CA ARG A 133 7.08 -4.62 -14.11
C ARG A 133 6.71 -5.80 -15.00
N ASP A 134 5.53 -6.39 -14.76
CA ASP A 134 4.99 -7.49 -15.58
C ASP A 134 4.39 -6.99 -16.91
N TYR A 135 4.15 -5.67 -17.03
CA TYR A 135 3.42 -5.06 -18.14
C TYR A 135 4.22 -4.00 -18.90
N VAL A 136 5.13 -3.31 -18.25
CA VAL A 136 5.84 -2.15 -18.81
C VAL A 136 7.33 -2.28 -18.55
N SER A 137 8.13 -2.08 -19.59
CA SER A 137 9.58 -2.00 -19.46
C SER A 137 9.99 -0.63 -18.88
N SER A 138 10.91 -0.67 -17.94
CA SER A 138 11.48 0.55 -17.37
C SER A 138 12.55 1.16 -18.28
#